data_d3e775ccfba30482eff8bc5cbd81f1b8
#
_entry.id   d3e775ccfba30482eff8bc5cbd81f1b8
#
_cell.length_a   1.000
_cell.length_b   1.000
_cell.length_c   1.000
_cell.angle_alpha   90.00
_cell.angle_beta   90.00
_cell.angle_gamma   90.00
#
_symmetry.space_group_name_H-M   'P 1'
#
loop_
_entity.id
_entity.type
_entity.pdbx_description
1 polymer ?
#
loop_
_entity_poly.entity_id
_entity_poly.type
_entity_poly.pdbx_seq_one_letter_code
_entity_poly.pdbx_strand_id
1 'polypeptide(L)'
;MLAKNFLKGRPVSLHVLDYGLFRVHANDRVIGICGFLIQTDAGESVLVDTGLPKKYAEDKAAATKADRLYEFGEVLECEMANMPMHQLQLAGVGPDQINLHILTHTHIDHVGGLHDFPKVPILVSGEERRLPKPLYWGKIQPLEWPDEDYLVIEGDIEIGPKFRVLTVPGHAPGQLSLMLELPKTGPILLTSDAISRPAEIDEKFIGSWDEPMAISSAERLMQLANETGAFVIYGHSPEQWPTLKKSPEAYI
;
A
#
# COMPACT_ATOMS: atom_id res chain seq x y z
N MET A 1 8.59 -9.43 -22.40
CA MET A 1 9.68 -8.50 -22.04
C MET A 1 9.01 -7.20 -21.67
N LEU A 2 8.79 -6.94 -20.36
CA LEU A 2 8.19 -5.69 -19.89
C LEU A 2 9.08 -4.53 -20.33
N ALA A 3 8.49 -3.49 -20.95
CA ALA A 3 9.23 -2.32 -21.36
C ALA A 3 9.88 -1.68 -20.12
N LYS A 4 11.18 -1.52 -20.11
CA LYS A 4 11.89 -0.68 -19.14
C LYS A 4 11.28 0.72 -19.19
N ASN A 5 10.88 1.23 -18.04
CA ASN A 5 10.27 2.55 -17.80
C ASN A 5 8.80 2.67 -18.25
N PHE A 6 7.86 2.27 -17.38
CA PHE A 6 6.44 2.60 -17.51
C PHE A 6 6.19 4.10 -17.40
N LEU A 7 6.91 4.74 -16.46
CA LEU A 7 6.81 6.16 -16.21
C LEU A 7 7.96 6.89 -16.93
N LYS A 8 7.66 8.02 -17.48
CA LYS A 8 8.62 8.88 -18.17
C LYS A 8 9.32 9.82 -17.19
N GLY A 9 8.57 10.30 -16.20
CA GLY A 9 9.02 11.25 -15.22
C GLY A 9 9.60 10.59 -13.97
N ARG A 10 10.40 11.36 -13.22
CA ARG A 10 10.85 11.03 -11.87
C ARG A 10 9.82 11.51 -10.84
N PRO A 11 9.69 10.87 -9.66
CA PRO A 11 8.87 11.37 -8.58
C PRO A 11 9.21 12.79 -8.17
N VAL A 12 8.20 13.64 -7.96
CA VAL A 12 8.37 15.03 -7.46
C VAL A 12 7.54 15.30 -6.21
N SER A 13 6.48 14.50 -5.97
CA SER A 13 5.71 14.56 -4.73
C SER A 13 5.20 13.19 -4.32
N LEU A 14 5.04 13.01 -3.01
CA LEU A 14 4.41 11.87 -2.37
C LEU A 14 3.40 12.38 -1.35
N HIS A 15 2.13 12.02 -1.51
CA HIS A 15 1.08 12.23 -0.53
C HIS A 15 0.77 10.92 0.18
N VAL A 16 0.66 10.96 1.50
CA VAL A 16 0.06 9.87 2.28
C VAL A 16 -1.45 10.09 2.27
N LEU A 17 -2.19 9.11 1.80
CA LEU A 17 -3.65 9.12 1.75
C LEU A 17 -4.18 8.48 3.04
N ASP A 18 -5.03 9.19 3.78
CA ASP A 18 -5.56 8.74 5.07
C ASP A 18 -6.85 7.94 4.86
N TYR A 19 -6.75 6.62 4.96
CA TYR A 19 -7.88 5.72 4.78
C TYR A 19 -8.55 5.30 6.11
N GLY A 20 -8.15 5.93 7.22
CA GLY A 20 -8.77 5.77 8.52
C GLY A 20 -7.92 5.03 9.55
N LEU A 21 -8.59 4.59 10.62
CA LEU A 21 -7.95 4.00 11.80
C LEU A 21 -8.54 2.63 12.13
N PHE A 22 -7.67 1.74 12.54
CA PHE A 22 -8.03 0.39 12.96
C PHE A 22 -7.36 0.05 14.30
N ARG A 23 -8.09 -0.64 15.20
CA ARG A 23 -7.55 -1.17 16.46
C ARG A 23 -7.34 -2.68 16.36
N VAL A 24 -6.12 -3.14 16.59
CA VAL A 24 -5.79 -4.57 16.62
C VAL A 24 -6.05 -5.13 18.02
N HIS A 25 -6.89 -6.15 18.16
CA HIS A 25 -7.29 -6.72 19.46
C HIS A 25 -6.12 -7.37 20.24
N ALA A 26 -5.17 -7.98 19.55
CA ALA A 26 -4.10 -8.74 20.17
C ALA A 26 -3.22 -7.91 21.14
N ASN A 27 -3.08 -6.62 20.91
CA ASN A 27 -2.23 -5.72 21.70
C ASN A 27 -2.79 -4.30 21.84
N ASP A 28 -4.06 -4.11 21.49
CA ASP A 28 -4.81 -2.85 21.59
C ASP A 28 -4.17 -1.65 20.83
N ARG A 29 -3.25 -1.92 19.89
CA ARG A 29 -2.61 -0.87 19.09
C ARG A 29 -3.59 -0.28 18.09
N VAL A 30 -3.57 1.04 17.97
CA VAL A 30 -4.31 1.77 16.94
C VAL A 30 -3.36 2.07 15.78
N ILE A 31 -3.72 1.62 14.60
CA ILE A 31 -2.94 1.77 13.38
C ILE A 31 -3.67 2.67 12.37
N GLY A 32 -2.91 3.44 11.60
CA GLY A 32 -3.42 4.13 10.44
C GLY A 32 -3.48 3.18 9.24
N ILE A 33 -4.54 3.26 8.46
CA ILE A 33 -4.65 2.61 7.16
C ILE A 33 -4.32 3.66 6.11
N CYS A 34 -3.38 3.38 5.23
CA CYS A 34 -2.94 4.35 4.24
C CYS A 34 -2.71 3.74 2.85
N GLY A 35 -2.74 4.63 1.88
CA GLY A 35 -2.15 4.43 0.57
C GLY A 35 -1.32 5.64 0.19
N PHE A 36 -0.85 5.69 -1.03
CA PHE A 36 0.00 6.78 -1.47
C PHE A 36 -0.40 7.27 -2.85
N LEU A 37 -0.26 8.57 -3.06
CA LEU A 37 -0.26 9.18 -4.39
C LEU A 37 1.13 9.73 -4.68
N ILE A 38 1.73 9.26 -5.77
CA ILE A 38 3.04 9.71 -6.22
C ILE A 38 2.85 10.41 -7.57
N GLN A 39 3.34 11.65 -7.67
CA GLN A 39 3.29 12.41 -8.93
C GLN A 39 4.69 12.58 -9.49
N THR A 40 4.81 12.57 -10.83
CA THR A 40 6.07 12.72 -11.54
C THR A 40 6.19 14.08 -12.22
N ASP A 41 7.42 14.49 -12.58
CA ASP A 41 7.69 15.72 -13.35
C ASP A 41 7.19 15.64 -14.80
N ALA A 42 6.76 14.47 -15.27
CA ALA A 42 6.08 14.29 -16.55
C ALA A 42 4.55 14.41 -16.43
N GLY A 43 4.01 14.72 -15.25
CA GLY A 43 2.57 14.86 -15.01
C GLY A 43 1.84 13.53 -14.83
N GLU A 44 2.54 12.43 -14.58
CA GLU A 44 1.95 11.12 -14.31
C GLU A 44 1.61 11.00 -12.83
N SER A 45 0.49 10.31 -12.52
CA SER A 45 0.02 10.04 -11.16
C SER A 45 -0.07 8.53 -10.92
N VAL A 46 0.58 8.06 -9.87
CA VAL A 46 0.60 6.67 -9.45
C VAL A 46 -0.14 6.54 -8.11
N LEU A 47 -1.19 5.73 -8.08
CA LEU A 47 -1.90 5.36 -6.87
C LEU A 47 -1.30 4.07 -6.32
N VAL A 48 -1.05 4.02 -5.02
CA VAL A 48 -0.59 2.82 -4.32
C VAL A 48 -1.61 2.47 -3.26
N ASP A 49 -2.21 1.28 -3.36
CA ASP A 49 -3.26 0.74 -2.49
C ASP A 49 -4.51 1.63 -2.37
N THR A 50 -5.60 1.08 -1.85
CA THR A 50 -6.92 1.73 -1.89
C THR A 50 -7.74 1.59 -0.61
N GLY A 51 -7.11 1.22 0.50
CA GLY A 51 -7.76 1.18 1.81
C GLY A 51 -8.82 0.09 1.98
N LEU A 52 -9.69 0.28 2.96
CA LEU A 52 -10.82 -0.59 3.24
C LEU A 52 -11.96 -0.42 2.21
N PRO A 53 -12.76 -1.48 1.97
CA PRO A 53 -13.94 -1.40 1.10
C PRO A 53 -14.94 -0.34 1.56
N LYS A 54 -15.56 0.35 0.61
CA LYS A 54 -16.55 1.41 0.83
C LYS A 54 -17.69 1.02 1.78
N LYS A 55 -18.08 -0.26 1.84
CA LYS A 55 -19.09 -0.75 2.77
C LYS A 55 -18.79 -0.44 4.25
N TYR A 56 -17.51 -0.26 4.60
CA TYR A 56 -17.12 0.14 5.97
C TYR A 56 -17.45 1.60 6.26
N ALA A 57 -17.44 2.46 5.24
CA ALA A 57 -17.88 3.83 5.38
C ALA A 57 -19.42 3.97 5.33
N GLU A 58 -20.12 3.02 4.72
CA GLU A 58 -21.59 3.00 4.61
C GLU A 58 -22.26 2.40 5.85
N ASP A 59 -21.81 1.21 6.28
CA ASP A 59 -22.30 0.52 7.48
C ASP A 59 -21.17 -0.35 8.07
N LYS A 60 -20.38 0.28 8.92
CA LYS A 60 -19.21 -0.33 9.56
C LYS A 60 -19.56 -1.61 10.34
N ALA A 61 -20.70 -1.61 11.04
CA ALA A 61 -21.12 -2.76 11.85
C ALA A 61 -21.52 -3.95 10.98
N ALA A 62 -22.29 -3.71 9.92
CA ALA A 62 -22.69 -4.76 8.99
C ALA A 62 -21.47 -5.30 8.22
N ALA A 63 -20.57 -4.41 7.76
CA ALA A 63 -19.34 -4.79 7.06
C ALA A 63 -18.42 -5.64 7.93
N THR A 64 -18.16 -5.22 9.17
CA THR A 64 -17.34 -5.96 10.15
C THR A 64 -17.91 -7.35 10.42
N LYS A 65 -19.25 -7.46 10.54
CA LYS A 65 -19.91 -8.75 10.73
C LYS A 65 -19.81 -9.64 9.50
N ALA A 66 -20.03 -9.10 8.31
CA ALA A 66 -19.97 -9.85 7.04
C ALA A 66 -18.57 -10.41 6.78
N ASP A 67 -17.52 -9.63 7.05
CA ASP A 67 -16.13 -10.04 6.87
C ASP A 67 -15.54 -10.74 8.10
N ARG A 68 -16.27 -10.84 9.21
CA ARG A 68 -15.77 -11.37 10.49
C ARG A 68 -14.51 -10.65 10.98
N LEU A 69 -14.34 -9.38 10.61
CA LEU A 69 -13.14 -8.61 10.93
C LEU A 69 -12.99 -8.37 12.45
N TYR A 70 -14.09 -8.47 13.19
CA TYR A 70 -14.10 -8.44 14.66
C TYR A 70 -13.21 -9.52 15.31
N GLU A 71 -12.83 -10.58 14.60
CA GLU A 71 -11.91 -11.61 15.08
C GLU A 71 -10.48 -11.11 15.21
N PHE A 72 -10.15 -10.05 14.48
CA PHE A 72 -8.81 -9.45 14.46
C PHE A 72 -8.77 -8.07 15.14
N GLY A 73 -9.82 -7.27 14.94
CA GLY A 73 -9.82 -5.92 15.47
C GLY A 73 -11.12 -5.16 15.22
N GLU A 74 -11.02 -3.85 15.37
CA GLU A 74 -12.11 -2.91 15.25
C GLU A 74 -11.74 -1.76 14.30
N VAL A 75 -12.59 -1.48 13.31
CA VAL A 75 -12.49 -0.27 12.49
C VAL A 75 -12.96 0.93 13.31
N LEU A 76 -12.02 1.77 13.73
CA LEU A 76 -12.31 2.97 14.52
C LEU A 76 -12.83 4.10 13.64
N GLU A 77 -12.11 4.35 12.55
CA GLU A 77 -12.43 5.39 11.59
C GLU A 77 -12.36 4.81 10.17
N CYS A 78 -13.45 4.95 9.45
CA CYS A 78 -13.56 4.70 8.02
C CYS A 78 -14.84 5.38 7.54
N GLU A 79 -14.70 6.62 7.11
CA GLU A 79 -15.79 7.48 6.67
C GLU A 79 -15.68 7.73 5.17
N MET A 80 -16.67 8.36 4.55
CA MET A 80 -16.59 8.72 3.12
C MET A 80 -15.38 9.63 2.82
N ALA A 81 -14.96 10.43 3.81
CA ALA A 81 -13.75 11.26 3.72
C ALA A 81 -12.45 10.44 3.60
N ASN A 82 -12.44 9.20 4.12
CA ASN A 82 -11.29 8.30 4.06
C ASN A 82 -11.26 7.47 2.76
N MET A 83 -12.27 7.58 1.88
CA MET A 83 -12.28 6.84 0.62
C MET A 83 -11.24 7.39 -0.38
N PRO A 84 -10.65 6.54 -1.22
CA PRO A 84 -9.61 6.94 -2.18
C PRO A 84 -9.99 8.15 -3.02
N MET A 85 -11.22 8.21 -3.51
CA MET A 85 -11.71 9.32 -4.33
C MET A 85 -11.64 10.67 -3.60
N HIS A 86 -12.00 10.69 -2.31
CA HIS A 86 -11.93 11.93 -1.52
C HIS A 86 -10.48 12.31 -1.20
N GLN A 87 -9.66 11.34 -0.85
CA GLN A 87 -8.25 11.57 -0.54
C GLN A 87 -7.45 12.07 -1.76
N LEU A 88 -7.75 11.56 -2.95
CA LEU A 88 -7.18 12.07 -4.20
C LEU A 88 -7.63 13.51 -4.46
N GLN A 89 -8.90 13.83 -4.21
CA GLN A 89 -9.41 15.20 -4.36
C GLN A 89 -8.70 16.18 -3.43
N LEU A 90 -8.39 15.78 -2.18
CA LEU A 90 -7.58 16.61 -1.26
C LEU A 90 -6.17 16.89 -1.82
N ALA A 91 -5.59 15.94 -2.54
CA ALA A 91 -4.32 16.09 -3.24
C ALA A 91 -4.45 16.84 -4.58
N GLY A 92 -5.66 17.26 -4.98
CA GLY A 92 -5.91 17.97 -6.23
C GLY A 92 -5.90 17.09 -7.48
N VAL A 93 -6.10 15.76 -7.32
CA VAL A 93 -6.07 14.79 -8.43
C VAL A 93 -7.43 14.11 -8.57
N GLY A 94 -7.95 14.05 -9.79
CA GLY A 94 -9.14 13.27 -10.11
C GLY A 94 -8.81 11.81 -10.43
N PRO A 95 -9.79 10.89 -10.31
CA PRO A 95 -9.56 9.46 -10.58
C PRO A 95 -9.14 9.16 -12.02
N ASP A 96 -9.58 9.96 -12.97
CA ASP A 96 -9.25 9.89 -14.39
C ASP A 96 -7.81 10.35 -14.72
N GLN A 97 -7.12 10.94 -13.75
CA GLN A 97 -5.72 11.35 -13.85
C GLN A 97 -4.74 10.29 -13.34
N ILE A 98 -5.24 9.17 -12.81
CA ILE A 98 -4.39 8.06 -12.37
C ILE A 98 -3.90 7.29 -13.60
N ASN A 99 -2.59 7.15 -13.72
CA ASN A 99 -1.94 6.48 -14.85
C ASN A 99 -1.52 5.05 -14.52
N LEU A 100 -1.34 4.74 -13.24
CA LEU A 100 -0.93 3.43 -12.75
C LEU A 100 -1.47 3.21 -11.35
N HIS A 101 -2.02 2.03 -11.08
CA HIS A 101 -2.35 1.54 -9.75
C HIS A 101 -1.36 0.45 -9.35
N ILE A 102 -0.65 0.61 -8.24
CA ILE A 102 0.23 -0.40 -7.68
C ILE A 102 -0.48 -1.06 -6.51
N LEU A 103 -0.63 -2.37 -6.56
CA LEU A 103 -1.07 -3.18 -5.43
C LEU A 103 0.18 -3.72 -4.73
N THR A 104 0.39 -3.32 -3.49
CA THR A 104 1.51 -3.84 -2.69
C THR A 104 1.29 -5.29 -2.31
N HIS A 105 0.06 -5.63 -1.95
CA HIS A 105 -0.49 -6.96 -1.75
C HIS A 105 -2.03 -6.88 -1.69
N THR A 106 -2.73 -7.97 -1.40
CA THR A 106 -4.18 -8.01 -1.58
C THR A 106 -4.98 -8.24 -0.28
N HIS A 107 -4.48 -7.83 0.89
CA HIS A 107 -5.29 -7.81 2.10
C HIS A 107 -6.38 -6.73 2.03
N ILE A 108 -7.39 -6.88 2.88
CA ILE A 108 -8.64 -6.11 2.88
C ILE A 108 -8.43 -4.59 2.89
N ASP A 109 -7.43 -4.11 3.61
CA ASP A 109 -7.11 -2.71 3.80
C ASP A 109 -6.17 -2.11 2.73
N HIS A 110 -5.88 -2.88 1.69
CA HIS A 110 -5.13 -2.46 0.50
C HIS A 110 -5.95 -2.51 -0.80
N VAL A 111 -7.00 -3.34 -0.83
CA VAL A 111 -7.77 -3.61 -2.06
C VAL A 111 -9.22 -3.11 -2.03
N GLY A 112 -9.61 -2.33 -1.02
CA GLY A 112 -10.99 -1.92 -0.86
C GLY A 112 -11.60 -1.19 -2.06
N GLY A 113 -10.81 -0.36 -2.73
CA GLY A 113 -11.17 0.36 -3.95
C GLY A 113 -10.63 -0.26 -5.24
N LEU A 114 -10.30 -1.55 -5.26
CA LEU A 114 -9.69 -2.23 -6.41
C LEU A 114 -10.50 -2.06 -7.71
N HIS A 115 -11.81 -1.94 -7.62
CA HIS A 115 -12.73 -1.77 -8.76
C HIS A 115 -13.11 -0.31 -9.04
N ASP A 116 -12.58 0.66 -8.29
CA ASP A 116 -13.00 2.06 -8.39
C ASP A 116 -12.24 2.85 -9.48
N PHE A 117 -11.19 2.25 -10.06
CA PHE A 117 -10.33 2.88 -11.05
C PHE A 117 -10.33 2.12 -12.39
N PRO A 118 -11.47 2.10 -13.10
CA PRO A 118 -11.58 1.36 -14.36
C PRO A 118 -10.63 1.92 -15.41
N LYS A 119 -10.05 1.03 -16.21
CA LYS A 119 -9.08 1.33 -17.29
C LYS A 119 -7.70 1.81 -16.80
N VAL A 120 -7.46 1.83 -15.50
CA VAL A 120 -6.14 2.10 -14.96
C VAL A 120 -5.37 0.78 -14.90
N PRO A 121 -4.20 0.66 -15.55
CA PRO A 121 -3.40 -0.55 -15.47
C PRO A 121 -2.96 -0.81 -14.03
N ILE A 122 -2.95 -2.09 -13.63
CA ILE A 122 -2.60 -2.52 -12.28
C ILE A 122 -1.25 -3.20 -12.28
N LEU A 123 -0.27 -2.64 -11.55
CA LEU A 123 0.99 -3.31 -11.26
C LEU A 123 0.84 -4.16 -10.01
N VAL A 124 1.19 -5.42 -10.13
CA VAL A 124 1.09 -6.41 -9.05
C VAL A 124 2.19 -7.47 -9.22
N SER A 125 2.60 -8.12 -8.14
CA SER A 125 3.52 -9.26 -8.22
C SER A 125 2.85 -10.48 -8.86
N GLY A 126 3.67 -11.33 -9.50
CA GLY A 126 3.18 -12.57 -10.09
C GLY A 126 2.59 -13.52 -9.04
N GLU A 127 3.16 -13.54 -7.83
CA GLU A 127 2.67 -14.39 -6.74
C GLU A 127 1.25 -13.99 -6.31
N GLU A 128 0.95 -12.69 -6.13
CA GLU A 128 -0.41 -12.23 -5.82
C GLU A 128 -1.36 -12.48 -7.00
N ARG A 129 -0.94 -12.13 -8.23
CA ARG A 129 -1.82 -12.24 -9.41
C ARG A 129 -2.18 -13.69 -9.77
N ARG A 130 -1.35 -14.68 -9.40
CA ARG A 130 -1.64 -16.11 -9.59
C ARG A 130 -2.68 -16.66 -8.62
N LEU A 131 -3.01 -15.93 -7.55
CA LEU A 131 -4.09 -16.32 -6.65
C LEU A 131 -5.43 -16.31 -7.41
N PRO A 132 -6.32 -17.28 -7.18
CA PRO A 132 -7.64 -17.32 -7.82
C PRO A 132 -8.44 -16.04 -7.59
N LYS A 133 -8.29 -15.42 -6.40
CA LYS A 133 -8.90 -14.17 -5.96
C LYS A 133 -7.93 -13.40 -5.08
N PRO A 134 -8.11 -12.07 -4.92
CA PRO A 134 -7.43 -11.32 -3.87
C PRO A 134 -7.56 -11.99 -2.51
N LEU A 135 -6.50 -11.94 -1.69
CA LEU A 135 -6.46 -12.58 -0.35
C LEU A 135 -7.59 -12.08 0.55
N TYR A 136 -7.81 -10.80 0.56
CA TYR A 136 -8.79 -10.11 1.36
C TYR A 136 -8.61 -10.37 2.87
N TRP A 137 -9.42 -11.23 3.49
CA TRP A 137 -9.33 -11.49 4.92
C TRP A 137 -9.60 -12.97 5.27
N GLY A 138 -8.57 -13.68 5.72
CA GLY A 138 -8.68 -15.08 6.13
C GLY A 138 -9.26 -15.98 5.03
N LYS A 139 -10.46 -16.54 5.28
CA LYS A 139 -11.20 -17.33 4.29
C LYS A 139 -12.27 -16.53 3.54
N ILE A 140 -12.39 -15.26 3.85
CA ILE A 140 -13.35 -14.35 3.22
C ILE A 140 -12.67 -13.76 1.98
N GLN A 141 -13.20 -14.03 0.80
CA GLN A 141 -12.63 -13.57 -0.48
C GLN A 141 -13.76 -13.11 -1.41
N PRO A 142 -14.41 -11.97 -1.12
CA PRO A 142 -15.57 -11.52 -1.88
C PRO A 142 -15.20 -10.83 -3.19
N LEU A 143 -13.92 -10.43 -3.34
CA LEU A 143 -13.47 -9.71 -4.52
C LEU A 143 -13.04 -10.68 -5.62
N GLU A 144 -13.36 -10.29 -6.86
CA GLU A 144 -12.79 -10.89 -8.06
C GLU A 144 -11.68 -9.97 -8.59
N TRP A 145 -10.75 -10.53 -9.35
CA TRP A 145 -9.79 -9.72 -10.08
C TRP A 145 -10.53 -8.89 -11.14
N PRO A 146 -10.37 -7.56 -11.19
CA PRO A 146 -11.00 -6.76 -12.25
C PRO A 146 -10.47 -7.13 -13.64
N ASP A 147 -11.29 -6.94 -14.65
CA ASP A 147 -10.91 -7.13 -16.06
C ASP A 147 -10.17 -5.90 -16.57
N GLU A 148 -8.91 -5.76 -16.13
CA GLU A 148 -8.04 -4.62 -16.43
C GLU A 148 -6.69 -5.11 -16.97
N ASP A 149 -5.90 -4.18 -17.51
CA ASP A 149 -4.53 -4.46 -17.90
C ASP A 149 -3.62 -4.66 -16.69
N TYR A 150 -2.94 -5.82 -16.63
CA TYR A 150 -2.02 -6.14 -15.54
C TYR A 150 -0.56 -6.04 -15.96
N LEU A 151 0.21 -5.30 -15.18
CA LEU A 151 1.65 -5.25 -15.23
C LEU A 151 2.20 -6.19 -14.16
N VAL A 152 2.36 -7.46 -14.53
CA VAL A 152 2.82 -8.50 -13.62
C VAL A 152 4.34 -8.50 -13.53
N ILE A 153 4.89 -8.40 -12.31
CA ILE A 153 6.33 -8.41 -12.06
C ILE A 153 6.75 -9.66 -11.29
N GLU A 154 7.91 -10.21 -11.63
CA GLU A 154 8.48 -11.43 -11.01
C GLU A 154 9.73 -11.13 -10.17
N GLY A 155 10.06 -9.87 -9.97
CA GLY A 155 11.24 -9.42 -9.23
C GLY A 155 11.28 -7.90 -9.17
N ASP A 156 12.34 -7.37 -8.61
CA ASP A 156 12.55 -5.92 -8.55
C ASP A 156 12.57 -5.29 -9.93
N ILE A 157 11.94 -4.13 -10.03
CA ILE A 157 11.89 -3.38 -11.28
C ILE A 157 12.02 -1.87 -11.04
N GLU A 158 12.70 -1.18 -11.93
CA GLU A 158 12.62 0.28 -12.04
C GLU A 158 11.48 0.62 -13.01
N ILE A 159 10.44 1.28 -12.51
CA ILE A 159 9.23 1.64 -13.28
C ILE A 159 9.32 3.03 -13.89
N GLY A 160 10.26 3.83 -13.45
CA GLY A 160 10.58 5.17 -13.91
C GLY A 160 11.89 5.64 -13.31
N PRO A 161 12.46 6.77 -13.77
CA PRO A 161 13.69 7.31 -13.21
C PRO A 161 13.54 7.54 -11.70
N LYS A 162 14.44 6.97 -10.89
CA LYS A 162 14.41 7.10 -9.41
C LYS A 162 13.14 6.53 -8.75
N PHE A 163 12.49 5.56 -9.40
CA PHE A 163 11.31 4.90 -8.85
C PHE A 163 11.38 3.38 -9.08
N ARG A 164 11.57 2.65 -7.99
CA ARG A 164 11.70 1.19 -7.99
C ARG A 164 10.56 0.54 -7.21
N VAL A 165 10.09 -0.58 -7.71
CA VAL A 165 9.22 -1.53 -7.00
C VAL A 165 10.07 -2.73 -6.61
N LEU A 166 10.01 -3.12 -5.36
CA LEU A 166 10.80 -4.18 -4.74
C LEU A 166 9.90 -5.35 -4.36
N THR A 167 10.27 -6.56 -4.72
CA THR A 167 9.58 -7.78 -4.29
C THR A 167 10.11 -8.19 -2.93
N VAL A 168 9.24 -8.24 -1.92
CA VAL A 168 9.59 -8.46 -0.52
C VAL A 168 8.58 -9.42 0.14
N PRO A 169 8.47 -10.66 -0.37
CA PRO A 169 7.49 -11.62 0.12
C PRO A 169 7.71 -11.95 1.60
N GLY A 170 6.66 -12.43 2.26
CA GLY A 170 6.71 -12.88 3.64
C GLY A 170 5.46 -12.51 4.43
N HIS A 171 5.07 -11.24 4.50
CA HIS A 171 3.77 -10.84 5.04
C HIS A 171 2.63 -11.42 4.19
N ALA A 172 2.73 -11.26 2.90
CA ALA A 172 1.90 -11.89 1.88
C ALA A 172 2.80 -12.55 0.82
N PRO A 173 2.28 -13.51 0.03
CA PRO A 173 3.07 -14.23 -0.99
C PRO A 173 3.78 -13.31 -1.97
N GLY A 174 3.11 -12.25 -2.38
CA GLY A 174 3.60 -11.32 -3.38
C GLY A 174 3.80 -9.90 -2.90
N GLN A 175 4.08 -9.71 -1.61
CA GLN A 175 4.30 -8.39 -1.00
C GLN A 175 5.30 -7.55 -1.80
N LEU A 176 4.93 -6.28 -2.04
CA LEU A 176 5.78 -5.26 -2.67
C LEU A 176 6.08 -4.12 -1.70
N SER A 177 7.24 -3.51 -1.89
CA SER A 177 7.65 -2.23 -1.30
C SER A 177 8.12 -1.28 -2.38
N LEU A 178 8.18 0.01 -2.10
CA LEU A 178 8.57 1.02 -3.09
C LEU A 178 9.75 1.85 -2.58
N MET A 179 10.69 2.09 -3.49
CA MET A 179 11.82 3.00 -3.24
C MET A 179 11.79 4.11 -4.27
N LEU A 180 11.72 5.36 -3.82
CA LEU A 180 11.68 6.54 -4.68
C LEU A 180 12.59 7.65 -4.14
N GLU A 181 12.97 8.60 -5.00
CA GLU A 181 13.78 9.74 -4.61
C GLU A 181 13.07 11.03 -4.99
N LEU A 182 12.82 11.87 -3.99
CA LEU A 182 12.16 13.17 -4.15
C LEU A 182 13.18 14.31 -4.16
N PRO A 183 12.89 15.43 -4.84
CA PRO A 183 13.85 16.51 -5.04
C PRO A 183 14.38 17.17 -3.77
N LYS A 184 13.55 17.30 -2.72
CA LYS A 184 13.92 17.95 -1.45
C LYS A 184 14.03 16.96 -0.29
N THR A 185 13.12 16.00 -0.23
CA THR A 185 13.10 15.00 0.84
C THR A 185 14.22 13.97 0.68
N GLY A 186 14.66 13.74 -0.58
CA GLY A 186 15.64 12.69 -0.90
C GLY A 186 15.00 11.31 -1.01
N PRO A 187 15.76 10.24 -0.74
CA PRO A 187 15.27 8.87 -0.83
C PRO A 187 14.17 8.57 0.20
N ILE A 188 13.11 7.89 -0.25
CA ILE A 188 12.02 7.39 0.60
C ILE A 188 11.84 5.90 0.32
N LEU A 189 11.70 5.11 1.38
CA LEU A 189 11.33 3.71 1.33
C LEU A 189 9.94 3.53 1.94
N LEU A 190 8.96 3.12 1.12
CA LEU A 190 7.63 2.71 1.55
C LEU A 190 7.65 1.21 1.76
N THR A 191 7.62 0.76 3.01
CA THR A 191 7.72 -0.67 3.31
C THR A 191 6.43 -1.43 3.07
N SER A 192 5.27 -0.75 3.07
CA SER A 192 3.98 -1.40 3.18
C SER A 192 4.02 -2.43 4.32
N ASP A 193 3.35 -3.56 4.20
CA ASP A 193 3.28 -4.56 5.26
C ASP A 193 4.46 -5.52 5.33
N ALA A 194 5.46 -5.35 4.44
CA ALA A 194 6.74 -6.05 4.63
C ALA A 194 7.40 -5.67 5.96
N ILE A 195 7.17 -4.44 6.44
CA ILE A 195 7.46 -3.99 7.82
C ILE A 195 6.33 -3.03 8.20
N SER A 196 5.32 -3.51 8.91
CA SER A 196 4.19 -2.66 9.32
C SER A 196 4.62 -1.65 10.41
N ARG A 197 5.58 -2.00 11.26
CA ARG A 197 6.13 -1.14 12.32
C ARG A 197 7.52 -1.61 12.76
N PRO A 198 8.37 -0.72 13.32
CA PRO A 198 9.73 -1.09 13.72
C PRO A 198 9.82 -2.28 14.69
N ALA A 199 8.87 -2.40 15.62
CA ALA A 199 8.87 -3.47 16.63
C ALA A 199 8.74 -4.89 16.03
N GLU A 200 8.19 -5.05 14.83
CA GLU A 200 8.07 -6.36 14.17
C GLU A 200 9.43 -7.03 13.90
N ILE A 201 10.48 -6.23 13.73
CA ILE A 201 11.84 -6.74 13.53
C ILE A 201 12.28 -7.56 14.75
N ASP A 202 12.01 -7.07 15.96
CA ASP A 202 12.31 -7.77 17.20
C ASP A 202 11.33 -8.93 17.46
N GLU A 203 10.08 -8.77 17.07
CA GLU A 203 9.00 -9.76 17.18
C GLU A 203 9.10 -10.87 16.12
N LYS A 204 10.06 -10.78 15.17
CA LYS A 204 10.33 -11.80 14.13
C LYS A 204 9.15 -12.06 13.21
N PHE A 205 8.31 -11.06 12.98
CA PHE A 205 7.18 -11.10 12.04
C PHE A 205 6.19 -12.24 12.30
N ILE A 206 5.99 -12.61 13.58
CA ILE A 206 5.07 -13.68 13.99
C ILE A 206 3.68 -13.42 13.41
N GLY A 207 3.14 -14.45 12.75
CA GLY A 207 1.81 -14.40 12.12
C GLY A 207 1.83 -13.98 10.63
N SER A 208 2.99 -13.70 10.05
CA SER A 208 3.15 -13.52 8.61
C SER A 208 2.86 -14.82 7.85
N TRP A 209 2.54 -14.69 6.56
CA TRP A 209 2.34 -15.85 5.67
C TRP A 209 3.56 -16.78 5.66
N ASP A 210 4.78 -16.22 5.65
CA ASP A 210 6.06 -16.93 5.76
C ASP A 210 7.03 -16.08 6.59
N GLU A 211 7.18 -16.43 7.89
CA GLU A 211 8.00 -15.67 8.83
C GLU A 211 9.49 -15.61 8.45
N PRO A 212 10.16 -16.72 8.05
CA PRO A 212 11.53 -16.67 7.57
C PRO A 212 11.73 -15.74 6.37
N MET A 213 10.78 -15.75 5.44
CA MET A 213 10.82 -14.89 4.26
C MET A 213 10.58 -13.43 4.62
N ALA A 214 9.66 -13.14 5.55
CA ALA A 214 9.42 -11.79 6.06
C ALA A 214 10.65 -11.20 6.76
N ILE A 215 11.36 -12.00 7.57
CA ILE A 215 12.62 -11.60 8.21
C ILE A 215 13.65 -11.22 7.15
N SER A 216 13.87 -12.08 6.15
CA SER A 216 14.85 -11.83 5.09
C SER A 216 14.50 -10.59 4.26
N SER A 217 13.21 -10.40 3.95
CA SER A 217 12.71 -9.22 3.23
C SER A 217 12.93 -7.94 4.03
N ALA A 218 12.65 -7.96 5.34
CA ALA A 218 12.85 -6.82 6.22
C ALA A 218 14.33 -6.46 6.39
N GLU A 219 15.21 -7.46 6.59
CA GLU A 219 16.66 -7.24 6.65
C GLU A 219 17.17 -6.54 5.39
N ARG A 220 16.74 -7.02 4.22
CA ARG A 220 17.08 -6.41 2.93
C ARG A 220 16.58 -4.99 2.79
N LEU A 221 15.34 -4.70 3.20
CA LEU A 221 14.78 -3.35 3.17
C LEU A 221 15.52 -2.41 4.10
N MET A 222 15.82 -2.83 5.32
CA MET A 222 16.55 -2.00 6.28
C MET A 222 18.00 -1.77 5.88
N GLN A 223 18.65 -2.77 5.26
CA GLN A 223 19.96 -2.57 4.66
C GLN A 223 19.91 -1.50 3.56
N LEU A 224 18.94 -1.60 2.63
CA LEU A 224 18.76 -0.61 1.56
C LEU A 224 18.50 0.79 2.13
N ALA A 225 17.65 0.91 3.16
CA ALA A 225 17.38 2.19 3.82
C ALA A 225 18.66 2.81 4.42
N ASN A 226 19.47 2.00 5.09
CA ASN A 226 20.73 2.45 5.68
C ASN A 226 21.76 2.89 4.62
N GLU A 227 21.90 2.11 3.54
CA GLU A 227 22.83 2.40 2.45
C GLU A 227 22.47 3.69 1.70
N THR A 228 21.18 3.99 1.57
CA THR A 228 20.69 5.15 0.82
C THR A 228 20.37 6.36 1.68
N GLY A 229 20.34 6.20 3.02
CA GLY A 229 19.83 7.21 3.94
C GLY A 229 18.33 7.50 3.77
N ALA A 230 17.55 6.51 3.31
CA ALA A 230 16.14 6.72 3.00
C ALA A 230 15.32 7.01 4.25
N PHE A 231 14.39 7.96 4.11
CA PHE A 231 13.31 8.11 5.07
C PHE A 231 12.32 6.94 4.91
N VAL A 232 12.21 6.11 5.94
CA VAL A 232 11.33 4.93 5.93
C VAL A 232 9.93 5.32 6.36
N ILE A 233 8.92 4.98 5.54
CA ILE A 233 7.50 5.03 5.91
C ILE A 233 7.03 3.59 6.04
N TYR A 234 6.65 3.23 7.27
CA TYR A 234 6.15 1.90 7.62
C TYR A 234 4.68 1.75 7.26
N GLY A 235 4.21 0.51 7.04
CA GLY A 235 2.83 0.25 6.64
C GLY A 235 1.80 0.75 7.65
N HIS A 236 2.01 0.44 8.95
CA HIS A 236 1.02 0.65 9.99
C HIS A 236 1.63 1.04 11.34
N SER A 237 2.71 1.84 11.36
CA SER A 237 3.35 2.24 12.62
C SER A 237 2.51 3.23 13.43
N PRO A 238 2.01 2.85 14.62
CA PRO A 238 1.24 3.76 15.47
C PRO A 238 2.03 5.02 15.86
N GLU A 239 3.33 4.87 16.09
CA GLU A 239 4.22 5.95 16.53
C GLU A 239 4.50 6.93 15.39
N GLN A 240 4.58 6.42 14.15
CA GLN A 240 4.88 7.26 12.99
C GLN A 240 3.63 7.93 12.43
N TRP A 241 2.47 7.28 12.47
CA TRP A 241 1.23 7.74 11.87
C TRP A 241 0.86 9.22 12.17
N PRO A 242 0.94 9.69 13.44
CA PRO A 242 0.62 11.09 13.77
C PRO A 242 1.61 12.10 13.19
N THR A 243 2.80 11.65 12.79
CA THR A 243 3.89 12.53 12.31
C THR A 243 3.97 12.62 10.79
N LEU A 244 3.26 11.73 10.09
CA LEU A 244 3.25 11.72 8.63
C LEU A 244 2.50 12.92 8.05
N LYS A 245 3.04 13.48 6.98
CA LYS A 245 2.36 14.47 6.14
C LYS A 245 1.28 13.77 5.32
N LYS A 246 0.02 13.95 5.72
CA LYS A 246 -1.13 13.40 5.01
C LYS A 246 -1.71 14.43 4.05
N SER A 247 -2.41 13.98 3.00
CA SER A 247 -3.14 14.87 2.08
C SER A 247 -3.97 15.91 2.86
N PRO A 248 -3.95 17.20 2.45
CA PRO A 248 -3.34 17.75 1.22
C PRO A 248 -1.82 17.99 1.28
N GLU A 249 -1.16 17.78 2.42
CA GLU A 249 0.29 17.94 2.53
C GLU A 249 1.04 16.84 1.74
N ALA A 250 2.29 17.14 1.34
CA ALA A 250 3.13 16.23 0.58
C ALA A 250 4.59 16.27 1.04
N TYR A 251 5.30 15.19 0.81
CA TYR A 251 6.75 15.15 0.72
C TYR A 251 7.18 15.58 -0.70
N ILE A 252 8.23 16.37 -0.83
CA ILE A 252 8.68 16.95 -2.11
C ILE A 252 10.17 16.65 -2.32
#